data_f2f3b1b4a59088a72842b410fff64670
#
_entry.id   f2f3b1b4a59088a72842b410fff64670
#
_cell.length_a   1.000
_cell.length_b   1.000
_cell.length_c   1.000
_cell.angle_alpha   90.00
_cell.angle_beta   90.00
_cell.angle_gamma   90.00
#
_symmetry.space_group_name_H-M   'P 1'
#
loop_
_entity.id
_entity.type
_entity.pdbx_description
1 polymer ?
#
loop_
_entity_poly.entity_id
_entity_poly.type
_entity_poly.pdbx_seq_one_letter_code
_entity_poly.pdbx_strand_id
1 'polypeptide(L)'
;MPNELKSPFENDMFALVAMAFRNLYPEKQYRVKWVTEVKDPDDERPMGGMTFFPDDGEIPYIEIACNQYMLYAVSCLAHELAHVAVGYDAGHGEEWESAYEAIRTEYDRIGDEMFEMEDDDA
;
A
#
# COMPACT_ATOMS: atom_id res chain seq x y z
N MET A 1 -1.76 25.20 12.26
CA MET A 1 -0.97 23.98 12.12
C MET A 1 -1.87 22.78 12.06
N PRO A 2 -1.90 22.10 10.94
CA PRO A 2 -2.65 20.86 10.92
C PRO A 2 -1.97 19.85 11.82
N ASN A 3 -2.76 19.21 12.66
CA ASN A 3 -2.26 18.13 13.47
C ASN A 3 -2.27 16.86 12.61
N GLU A 4 -1.11 16.36 12.31
CA GLU A 4 -1.03 15.09 11.62
C GLU A 4 -1.47 13.99 12.58
N LEU A 5 -2.46 13.24 12.18
CA LEU A 5 -2.89 12.09 12.94
C LEU A 5 -1.90 10.95 12.67
N LYS A 6 -1.12 10.65 13.67
CA LYS A 6 -0.20 9.52 13.59
C LYS A 6 -0.86 8.31 14.23
N SER A 7 -0.53 7.14 13.71
CA SER A 7 -1.00 5.89 14.29
C SER A 7 -0.55 5.79 15.75
N PRO A 8 -1.41 5.31 16.66
CA PRO A 8 -1.00 5.06 18.03
C PRO A 8 -0.09 3.84 18.18
N PHE A 9 0.09 3.06 17.11
CA PHE A 9 0.91 1.86 17.14
C PHE A 9 2.35 2.18 16.75
N GLU A 10 3.31 1.66 17.50
CA GLU A 10 4.73 1.85 17.19
C GLU A 10 5.13 1.14 15.90
N ASN A 11 4.46 0.04 15.58
CA ASN A 11 4.73 -0.77 14.39
C ASN A 11 3.50 -0.88 13.49
N ASP A 12 2.99 0.26 13.07
CA ASP A 12 1.84 0.35 12.17
C ASP A 12 2.10 -0.46 10.89
N MET A 13 1.25 -1.43 10.61
CA MET A 13 1.42 -2.31 9.45
C MET A 13 1.35 -1.57 8.12
N PHE A 14 0.54 -0.51 8.04
CA PHE A 14 0.46 0.29 6.81
C PHE A 14 1.73 1.11 6.61
N ALA A 15 2.30 1.63 7.69
CA ALA A 15 3.59 2.32 7.63
C ALA A 15 4.70 1.38 7.19
N LEU A 16 4.66 0.11 7.60
CA LEU A 16 5.65 -0.88 7.18
C LEU A 16 5.55 -1.18 5.68
N VAL A 17 4.34 -1.27 5.14
CA VAL A 17 4.14 -1.46 3.71
C VAL A 17 4.69 -0.26 2.95
N ALA A 18 4.39 0.96 3.43
CA ALA A 18 4.88 2.19 2.80
C ALA A 18 6.42 2.25 2.85
N MET A 19 7.02 1.82 3.96
CA MET A 19 8.47 1.77 4.10
C MET A 19 9.08 0.77 3.12
N ALA A 20 8.47 -0.42 2.98
CA ALA A 20 8.92 -1.42 2.03
C ALA A 20 8.91 -0.86 0.61
N PHE A 21 7.84 -0.18 0.24
CA PHE A 21 7.73 0.43 -1.08
C PHE A 21 8.80 1.49 -1.30
N ARG A 22 9.02 2.35 -0.30
CA ARG A 22 10.04 3.41 -0.40
C ARG A 22 11.44 2.83 -0.52
N ASN A 23 11.73 1.73 0.17
CA ASN A 23 13.04 1.08 0.08
C ASN A 23 13.31 0.54 -1.32
N LEU A 24 12.26 0.03 -1.98
CA LEU A 24 12.38 -0.57 -3.32
C LEU A 24 12.28 0.46 -4.45
N TYR A 25 11.44 1.48 -4.26
CA TYR A 25 11.14 2.45 -5.32
C TYR A 25 11.20 3.88 -4.75
N PRO A 26 12.39 4.34 -4.33
CA PRO A 26 12.52 5.61 -3.61
C PRO A 26 12.12 6.85 -4.41
N GLU A 27 12.13 6.78 -5.74
CA GLU A 27 11.77 7.92 -6.59
C GLU A 27 10.27 7.95 -6.95
N LYS A 28 9.51 6.91 -6.60
CA LYS A 28 8.09 6.87 -6.91
C LYS A 28 7.29 7.63 -5.86
N GLN A 29 6.36 8.45 -6.32
CA GLN A 29 5.50 9.23 -5.44
C GLN A 29 4.05 8.76 -5.57
N TYR A 30 3.30 8.87 -4.48
CA TYR A 30 1.90 8.50 -4.46
C TYR A 30 1.20 9.20 -3.30
N ARG A 31 -0.13 9.21 -3.36
CA ARG A 31 -0.97 9.62 -2.24
C ARG A 31 -1.89 8.46 -1.90
N VAL A 32 -2.23 8.32 -0.63
CA VAL A 32 -3.16 7.28 -0.20
C VAL A 32 -4.10 7.86 0.84
N LYS A 33 -5.36 7.43 0.78
CA LYS A 33 -6.35 7.83 1.79
C LYS A 33 -7.31 6.69 2.05
N TRP A 34 -7.88 6.71 3.24
CA TRP A 34 -8.98 5.84 3.60
C TRP A 34 -10.28 6.39 3.02
N VAL A 35 -11.14 5.49 2.55
CA VAL A 35 -12.50 5.84 2.14
C VAL A 35 -13.45 4.81 2.76
N THR A 36 -14.73 5.16 2.87
CA THR A 36 -15.71 4.26 3.48
C THR A 36 -15.86 2.97 2.68
N GLU A 37 -15.91 3.09 1.36
CA GLU A 37 -15.99 1.94 0.46
C GLU A 37 -15.40 2.30 -0.88
N VAL A 38 -14.96 1.27 -1.61
CA VAL A 38 -14.48 1.40 -3.00
C VAL A 38 -15.34 0.51 -3.86
N LYS A 39 -15.78 1.01 -5.01
CA LYS A 39 -16.56 0.24 -5.97
C LYS A 39 -15.91 0.32 -7.34
N ASP A 40 -15.98 -0.79 -8.07
CA ASP A 40 -15.57 -0.83 -9.46
C ASP A 40 -16.45 0.15 -10.26
N PRO A 41 -15.85 1.09 -11.01
CA PRO A 41 -16.64 2.08 -11.75
C PRO A 41 -17.51 1.49 -12.85
N ASP A 42 -17.21 0.29 -13.32
CA ASP A 42 -17.94 -0.33 -14.42
C ASP A 42 -19.16 -1.14 -13.96
N ASP A 43 -19.02 -1.92 -12.88
CA ASP A 43 -20.07 -2.84 -12.43
C ASP A 43 -20.51 -2.63 -10.98
N GLU A 44 -19.97 -1.60 -10.31
CA GLU A 44 -20.28 -1.26 -8.91
C GLU A 44 -19.95 -2.37 -7.90
N ARG A 45 -19.14 -3.35 -8.30
CA ARG A 45 -18.72 -4.42 -7.41
C ARG A 45 -17.81 -3.86 -6.31
N PRO A 46 -18.02 -4.28 -5.04
CA PRO A 46 -17.14 -3.84 -3.96
C PRO A 46 -15.69 -4.27 -4.18
N MET A 47 -14.76 -3.37 -3.88
CA MET A 47 -13.34 -3.61 -4.01
C MET A 47 -12.62 -3.17 -2.72
N GLY A 48 -11.46 -3.76 -2.44
CA GLY A 48 -10.66 -3.38 -1.27
C GLY A 48 -9.89 -2.09 -1.46
N GLY A 49 -9.54 -1.75 -2.70
CA GLY A 49 -8.79 -0.54 -3.00
C GLY A 49 -8.74 -0.28 -4.48
N MET A 50 -8.23 0.89 -4.84
CA MET A 50 -8.08 1.29 -6.24
C MET A 50 -6.99 2.34 -6.38
N THR A 51 -6.23 2.27 -7.47
CA THR A 51 -5.22 3.26 -7.82
C THR A 51 -5.70 4.07 -9.01
N PHE A 52 -5.63 5.39 -8.89
CA PHE A 52 -5.98 6.32 -9.96
C PHE A 52 -4.71 6.93 -10.53
N PHE A 53 -4.57 6.88 -11.86
CA PHE A 53 -3.45 7.49 -12.57
C PHE A 53 -3.96 8.71 -13.33
N PRO A 54 -3.68 9.93 -12.83
CA PRO A 54 -4.14 11.14 -13.51
C PRO A 54 -3.52 11.29 -14.90
N ASP A 55 -4.31 11.81 -15.85
CA ASP A 55 -3.87 11.99 -17.23
C ASP A 55 -2.86 13.11 -17.38
N ASP A 56 -2.83 14.04 -16.46
CA ASP A 56 -2.01 15.26 -16.54
C ASP A 56 -0.60 15.08 -15.96
N GLY A 57 -0.20 13.85 -15.67
CA GLY A 57 1.12 13.57 -15.11
C GLY A 57 1.24 13.85 -13.62
N GLU A 58 0.13 14.12 -12.96
CA GLU A 58 0.14 14.28 -11.52
C GLU A 58 0.39 12.95 -10.79
N ILE A 59 0.65 13.06 -9.49
CA ILE A 59 0.98 11.92 -8.66
C ILE A 59 -0.19 10.93 -8.59
N PRO A 60 0.05 9.62 -8.81
CA PRO A 60 -0.99 8.61 -8.63
C PRO A 60 -1.57 8.66 -7.23
N TYR A 61 -2.86 8.33 -7.11
CA TYR A 61 -3.45 8.31 -5.80
C TYR A 61 -4.27 7.04 -5.56
N ILE A 62 -4.21 6.57 -4.34
CA ILE A 62 -4.77 5.28 -3.93
C ILE A 62 -5.90 5.52 -2.93
N GLU A 63 -7.01 4.79 -3.10
CA GLU A 63 -8.07 4.71 -2.10
C GLU A 63 -8.09 3.29 -1.54
N ILE A 64 -8.16 3.18 -0.21
CA ILE A 64 -8.29 1.89 0.47
C ILE A 64 -9.58 1.93 1.29
N ALA A 65 -10.42 0.93 1.07
CA ALA A 65 -11.70 0.83 1.77
C ALA A 65 -11.48 0.47 3.24
N CYS A 66 -12.10 1.21 4.15
CA CYS A 66 -11.99 0.93 5.58
C CYS A 66 -13.07 -0.04 6.08
N ASN A 67 -13.94 -0.54 5.20
CA ASN A 67 -15.00 -1.49 5.54
C ASN A 67 -14.59 -2.95 5.30
N GLN A 68 -13.32 -3.27 5.54
CA GLN A 68 -12.77 -4.61 5.35
C GLN A 68 -11.86 -4.96 6.50
N TYR A 69 -11.53 -6.23 6.64
CA TYR A 69 -10.60 -6.66 7.66
C TYR A 69 -9.22 -6.04 7.45
N MET A 70 -8.55 -5.74 8.56
CA MET A 70 -7.24 -5.08 8.53
C MET A 70 -6.22 -5.84 7.68
N LEU A 71 -6.18 -7.16 7.80
CA LEU A 71 -5.23 -7.97 7.03
C LEU A 71 -5.44 -7.80 5.52
N TYR A 72 -6.69 -7.74 5.09
CA TYR A 72 -6.99 -7.50 3.67
C TYR A 72 -6.64 -6.08 3.26
N ALA A 73 -6.86 -5.11 4.13
CA ALA A 73 -6.51 -3.72 3.85
C ALA A 73 -5.00 -3.56 3.64
N VAL A 74 -4.18 -4.22 4.46
CA VAL A 74 -2.72 -4.22 4.32
C VAL A 74 -2.32 -4.82 2.97
N SER A 75 -2.92 -5.97 2.61
CA SER A 75 -2.67 -6.60 1.31
C SER A 75 -3.11 -5.71 0.15
N CYS A 76 -4.24 -5.02 0.30
CA CYS A 76 -4.72 -4.09 -0.72
C CYS A 76 -3.74 -2.94 -0.93
N LEU A 77 -3.19 -2.38 0.15
CA LEU A 77 -2.21 -1.31 0.01
C LEU A 77 -0.99 -1.79 -0.78
N ALA A 78 -0.47 -2.98 -0.47
CA ALA A 78 0.66 -3.56 -1.22
C ALA A 78 0.28 -3.78 -2.69
N HIS A 79 -0.93 -4.26 -2.95
CA HIS A 79 -1.45 -4.48 -4.29
C HIS A 79 -1.48 -3.17 -5.09
N GLU A 80 -2.02 -2.10 -4.49
CA GLU A 80 -2.13 -0.81 -5.17
C GLU A 80 -0.76 -0.15 -5.37
N LEU A 81 0.14 -0.29 -4.39
CA LEU A 81 1.50 0.22 -4.55
C LEU A 81 2.26 -0.50 -5.66
N ALA A 82 1.98 -1.79 -5.86
CA ALA A 82 2.56 -2.51 -7.00
C ALA A 82 2.12 -1.89 -8.33
N HIS A 83 0.87 -1.43 -8.42
CA HIS A 83 0.41 -0.69 -9.59
C HIS A 83 1.18 0.63 -9.77
N VAL A 84 1.45 1.35 -8.69
CA VAL A 84 2.24 2.58 -8.75
C VAL A 84 3.65 2.28 -9.27
N ALA A 85 4.24 1.16 -8.84
CA ALA A 85 5.60 0.79 -9.23
C ALA A 85 5.73 0.55 -10.74
N VAL A 86 4.74 -0.12 -11.36
CA VAL A 86 4.86 -0.56 -12.75
C VAL A 86 4.05 0.28 -13.73
N GLY A 87 3.10 1.08 -13.23
CA GLY A 87 2.29 1.95 -14.07
C GLY A 87 1.01 1.32 -14.56
N TYR A 88 0.14 2.16 -15.09
CA TYR A 88 -1.21 1.77 -15.52
C TYR A 88 -1.21 0.67 -16.59
N ASP A 89 -0.31 0.80 -17.58
CA ASP A 89 -0.32 -0.08 -18.75
C ASP A 89 0.10 -1.52 -18.45
N ALA A 90 0.80 -1.75 -17.33
CA ALA A 90 1.25 -3.10 -16.97
C ALA A 90 0.12 -4.02 -16.51
N GLY A 91 -1.01 -3.45 -16.06
CA GLY A 91 -2.13 -4.25 -15.55
C GLY A 91 -1.69 -5.16 -14.41
N HIS A 92 -2.15 -6.41 -14.44
CA HIS A 92 -1.77 -7.43 -13.46
C HIS A 92 -0.83 -8.48 -14.06
N GLY A 93 0.01 -8.07 -15.02
CA GLY A 93 0.95 -8.97 -15.66
C GLY A 93 2.16 -9.32 -14.81
N GLU A 94 3.18 -9.90 -15.47
CA GLU A 94 4.38 -10.37 -14.76
C GLU A 94 5.11 -9.27 -14.00
N GLU A 95 5.17 -8.07 -14.58
CA GLU A 95 5.84 -6.95 -13.93
C GLU A 95 5.15 -6.57 -12.63
N TRP A 96 3.81 -6.54 -12.64
CA TRP A 96 3.03 -6.25 -11.46
C TRP A 96 3.21 -7.35 -10.41
N GLU A 97 3.16 -8.62 -10.81
CA GLU A 97 3.36 -9.74 -9.88
C GLU A 97 4.73 -9.67 -9.21
N SER A 98 5.77 -9.37 -9.98
CA SER A 98 7.13 -9.23 -9.44
C SER A 98 7.21 -8.08 -8.44
N ALA A 99 6.57 -6.95 -8.75
CA ALA A 99 6.57 -5.80 -7.84
C ALA A 99 5.81 -6.11 -6.55
N TYR A 100 4.67 -6.78 -6.68
CA TYR A 100 3.86 -7.17 -5.52
C TYR A 100 4.63 -8.12 -4.60
N GLU A 101 5.27 -9.14 -5.16
CA GLU A 101 6.10 -10.07 -4.39
C GLU A 101 7.28 -9.36 -3.73
N ALA A 102 7.93 -8.44 -4.44
CA ALA A 102 9.04 -7.69 -3.89
C ALA A 102 8.60 -6.85 -2.68
N ILE A 103 7.45 -6.18 -2.78
CA ILE A 103 6.91 -5.38 -1.69
C ILE A 103 6.59 -6.27 -0.48
N ARG A 104 5.95 -7.40 -0.71
CA ARG A 104 5.60 -8.33 0.37
C ARG A 104 6.85 -8.91 1.04
N THR A 105 7.85 -9.29 0.25
CA THR A 105 9.10 -9.83 0.79
C THR A 105 9.82 -8.79 1.64
N GLU A 106 9.88 -7.56 1.18
CA GLU A 106 10.52 -6.48 1.94
C GLU A 106 9.72 -6.15 3.21
N TYR A 107 8.39 -6.15 3.11
CA TYR A 107 7.52 -5.96 4.27
C TYR A 107 7.78 -7.03 5.33
N ASP A 108 7.85 -8.30 4.90
CA ASP A 108 8.12 -9.40 5.83
C ASP A 108 9.50 -9.27 6.47
N ARG A 109 10.51 -8.87 5.69
CA ARG A 109 11.86 -8.67 6.20
C ARG A 109 11.90 -7.59 7.28
N ILE A 110 11.25 -6.45 7.03
CA ILE A 110 11.20 -5.35 7.99
C ILE A 110 10.46 -5.80 9.26
N GLY A 111 9.34 -6.49 9.09
CA GLY A 111 8.55 -6.99 10.21
C GLY A 111 9.34 -7.96 11.07
N ASP A 112 10.04 -8.89 10.44
CA ASP A 112 10.86 -9.86 11.16
C ASP A 112 11.96 -9.17 11.98
N GLU A 113 12.62 -8.18 11.40
CA GLU A 113 13.64 -7.41 12.13
C GLU A 113 13.04 -6.71 13.35
N MET A 114 11.87 -6.11 13.20
CA MET A 114 11.21 -5.41 14.30
C MET A 114 10.80 -6.36 15.41
N PHE A 115 10.24 -7.53 15.06
CA PHE A 115 9.82 -8.50 16.05
C PHE A 115 11.01 -9.14 16.76
N GLU A 116 12.11 -9.36 16.08
CA GLU A 116 13.34 -9.84 16.69
C GLU A 116 13.85 -8.85 17.73
N MET A 117 13.82 -7.56 17.42
CA MET A 117 14.23 -6.52 18.36
C MET A 117 13.32 -6.47 19.59
N GLU A 118 12.02 -6.66 19.39
CA GLU A 118 11.05 -6.70 20.50
C GLU A 118 11.27 -7.92 21.39
N ASP A 119 11.56 -9.07 20.81
CA ASP A 119 11.82 -10.31 21.55
C ASP A 119 13.07 -10.18 22.42
N ASP A 120 14.10 -9.49 21.93
CA ASP A 120 15.33 -9.26 22.68
C ASP A 120 15.09 -8.38 23.91
N ASP A 121 14.08 -7.54 23.88
CA ASP A 121 13.71 -6.66 24.99
C ASP A 121 12.80 -7.34 26.02
N ALA A 122 12.26 -8.46 25.66
CA ALA A 122 11.39 -9.22 26.58
C ALA A 122 12.22 -9.99 27.62
#